data_b7d8836b7049b71cc69db409151a8cb9
#
_entry.id   b7d8836b7049b71cc69db409151a8cb9
#
_cell.length_a   1.000
_cell.length_b   1.000
_cell.length_c   1.000
_cell.angle_alpha   90.00
_cell.angle_beta   90.00
_cell.angle_gamma   90.00
#
_symmetry.space_group_name_H-M   'P 1'
#
loop_
_entity.id
_entity.type
_entity.pdbx_description
1 polymer ?
#
loop_
_entity_poly.entity_id
_entity_poly.type
_entity_poly.pdbx_seq_one_letter_code
_entity_poly.pdbx_strand_id
1 'polypeptide(L)'
;DGACVLRAKIDMAAPNMNLRDPTLYRVRKLVHQRTGDAWPMYPMYDFAHTISDALEGITHSLCTLEFEDHRPLYEWILDNLDLPNRPRQIEFSRLNVAYGVTSKRKLAALIDKGFVSGCADPRMTTVAGIRRRVYTAESLPNLVRVSGVTKKYKLIEVGARDDCVRCDLHAR
;
A
#
# COMPACT_ATOMS: atom_id res chain seq x y z
N ASP A 1 -16.66 1.43 -22.08
CA ASP A 1 -15.47 1.82 -21.30
C ASP A 1 -14.98 3.19 -21.76
N GLY A 2 -14.63 4.06 -20.80
CA GLY A 2 -13.99 5.35 -21.10
C GLY A 2 -14.88 6.46 -21.67
N ALA A 3 -16.17 6.22 -21.89
CA ALA A 3 -17.07 7.22 -22.48
C ALA A 3 -17.37 8.40 -21.54
N CYS A 4 -17.39 8.14 -20.22
CA CYS A 4 -17.60 9.17 -19.20
C CYS A 4 -16.91 8.77 -17.89
N VAL A 5 -16.64 9.78 -17.06
CA VAL A 5 -16.13 9.65 -15.70
C VAL A 5 -16.88 10.65 -14.81
N LEU A 6 -17.00 10.33 -13.54
CA LEU A 6 -17.47 11.28 -12.53
C LEU A 6 -16.25 11.95 -11.90
N ARG A 7 -16.22 13.28 -11.90
CA ARG A 7 -15.14 14.06 -11.30
C ARG A 7 -15.65 14.90 -10.14
N ALA A 8 -14.83 15.09 -9.14
CA ALA A 8 -15.07 16.16 -8.15
C ALA A 8 -14.94 17.52 -8.83
N LYS A 9 -15.69 18.49 -8.39
CA LYS A 9 -15.54 19.89 -8.80
C LYS A 9 -14.88 20.65 -7.67
N ILE A 10 -13.58 20.85 -7.77
CA ILE A 10 -12.75 21.49 -6.74
C ILE A 10 -12.14 22.78 -7.29
N ASP A 11 -11.00 22.69 -7.96
CA ASP A 11 -10.30 23.83 -8.55
C ASP A 11 -9.30 23.35 -9.62
N MET A 12 -9.57 23.66 -10.88
CA MET A 12 -8.67 23.31 -11.99
C MET A 12 -7.34 24.07 -11.99
N ALA A 13 -7.24 25.17 -11.23
CA ALA A 13 -6.03 25.95 -11.09
C ALA A 13 -5.22 25.57 -9.84
N ALA A 14 -5.64 24.62 -9.03
CA ALA A 14 -4.96 24.21 -7.82
C ALA A 14 -3.49 23.86 -8.08
N PRO A 15 -2.54 24.30 -7.24
CA PRO A 15 -1.12 23.90 -7.36
C PRO A 15 -0.94 22.38 -7.24
N ASN A 16 -1.69 21.74 -6.35
CA ASN A 16 -1.73 20.29 -6.20
C ASN A 16 -2.59 19.66 -7.30
N MET A 17 -1.97 18.85 -8.13
CA MET A 17 -2.63 18.17 -9.25
C MET A 17 -3.80 17.28 -8.81
N ASN A 18 -3.72 16.71 -7.60
CA ASN A 18 -4.77 15.84 -7.04
C ASN A 18 -6.05 16.61 -6.68
N LEU A 19 -6.02 17.94 -6.63
CA LEU A 19 -7.19 18.81 -6.41
C LEU A 19 -7.75 19.40 -7.71
N ARG A 20 -7.15 19.08 -8.88
CA ARG A 20 -7.64 19.57 -10.18
C ARG A 20 -8.77 18.69 -10.71
N ASP A 21 -9.94 18.82 -10.10
CA ASP A 21 -11.16 18.07 -10.43
C ASP A 21 -10.88 16.56 -10.65
N PRO A 22 -10.39 15.85 -9.62
CA PRO A 22 -9.98 14.46 -9.76
C PRO A 22 -11.17 13.54 -10.08
N THR A 23 -10.88 12.46 -10.80
CA THR A 23 -11.87 11.43 -11.09
C THR A 23 -12.23 10.65 -9.83
N LEU A 24 -13.51 10.58 -9.50
CA LEU A 24 -14.07 9.81 -8.37
C LEU A 24 -14.51 8.41 -8.82
N TYR A 25 -15.18 8.33 -9.97
CA TYR A 25 -15.65 7.08 -10.56
C TYR A 25 -15.29 6.99 -12.04
N ARG A 26 -15.04 5.77 -12.50
CA ARG A 26 -14.88 5.44 -13.91
C ARG A 26 -15.79 4.29 -14.31
N VAL A 27 -16.21 4.27 -15.56
CA VAL A 27 -16.92 3.14 -16.15
C VAL A 27 -15.91 2.13 -16.67
N ARG A 28 -16.03 0.89 -16.22
CA ARG A 28 -15.19 -0.22 -16.65
C ARG A 28 -16.02 -1.49 -16.78
N LYS A 29 -16.29 -1.92 -17.97
CA LYS A 29 -17.04 -3.14 -18.26
C LYS A 29 -16.13 -4.37 -18.17
N LEU A 30 -15.85 -4.81 -16.97
CA LEU A 30 -15.10 -6.03 -16.66
C LEU A 30 -15.86 -6.90 -15.69
N VAL A 31 -15.81 -8.21 -15.94
CA VAL A 31 -16.35 -9.19 -15.00
C VAL A 31 -15.50 -9.18 -13.72
N HIS A 32 -16.11 -8.86 -12.60
CA HIS A 32 -15.45 -8.92 -11.29
C HIS A 32 -15.60 -10.32 -10.69
N GLN A 33 -14.54 -10.84 -10.09
CA GLN A 33 -14.45 -12.21 -9.58
C GLN A 33 -15.54 -12.62 -8.57
N ARG A 34 -16.14 -11.67 -7.85
CA ARG A 34 -17.20 -11.92 -6.86
C ARG A 34 -18.58 -11.47 -7.30
N THR A 35 -18.68 -10.35 -8.01
CA THR A 35 -19.94 -9.69 -8.35
C THR A 35 -20.33 -9.82 -9.82
N GLY A 36 -19.51 -10.52 -10.61
CA GLY A 36 -19.75 -10.64 -12.05
C GLY A 36 -19.75 -9.28 -12.75
N ASP A 37 -20.76 -9.03 -13.55
CA ASP A 37 -20.98 -7.81 -14.33
C ASP A 37 -21.96 -6.82 -13.67
N ALA A 38 -22.39 -7.09 -12.45
CA ALA A 38 -23.39 -6.29 -11.74
C ALA A 38 -22.96 -4.82 -11.51
N TRP A 39 -21.65 -4.54 -11.44
CA TRP A 39 -21.10 -3.22 -11.15
C TRP A 39 -20.14 -2.75 -12.22
N PRO A 40 -20.61 -2.05 -13.25
CA PRO A 40 -19.74 -1.52 -14.32
C PRO A 40 -19.04 -0.21 -13.94
N MET A 41 -19.38 0.40 -12.82
CA MET A 41 -18.74 1.63 -12.29
C MET A 41 -17.83 1.31 -11.13
N TYR A 42 -16.61 1.81 -11.20
CA TYR A 42 -15.58 1.58 -10.18
C TYR A 42 -15.13 2.90 -9.57
N PRO A 43 -15.12 3.01 -8.24
CA PRO A 43 -14.53 4.16 -7.56
C PRO A 43 -13.02 4.19 -7.79
N MET A 44 -12.46 5.37 -7.88
CA MET A 44 -11.02 5.57 -7.85
C MET A 44 -10.51 5.42 -6.41
N TYR A 45 -9.23 5.11 -6.27
CA TYR A 45 -8.60 4.78 -4.99
C TYR A 45 -8.86 5.83 -3.91
N ASP A 46 -8.60 7.11 -4.19
CA ASP A 46 -8.74 8.18 -3.18
C ASP A 46 -10.17 8.29 -2.64
N PHE A 47 -11.15 8.12 -3.51
CA PHE A 47 -12.56 8.16 -3.12
C PHE A 47 -12.97 6.91 -2.33
N ALA A 48 -12.60 5.72 -2.82
CA ALA A 48 -12.92 4.46 -2.16
C ALA A 48 -12.27 4.34 -0.79
N HIS A 49 -10.97 4.66 -0.69
CA HIS A 49 -10.20 4.59 0.55
C HIS A 49 -10.79 5.48 1.63
N THR A 50 -11.05 6.76 1.31
CA THR A 50 -11.59 7.72 2.26
C THR A 50 -12.94 7.29 2.83
N ILE A 51 -13.85 6.85 1.96
CA ILE A 51 -15.21 6.45 2.36
C ILE A 51 -15.18 5.13 3.15
N SER A 52 -14.41 4.14 2.70
CA SER A 52 -14.30 2.86 3.40
C SER A 52 -13.77 3.04 4.81
N ASP A 53 -12.71 3.81 4.99
CA ASP A 53 -12.13 4.08 6.30
C ASP A 53 -13.13 4.81 7.23
N ALA A 54 -13.86 5.78 6.70
CA ALA A 54 -14.86 6.50 7.47
C ALA A 54 -16.03 5.60 7.89
N LEU A 55 -16.53 4.75 7.00
CA LEU A 55 -17.63 3.83 7.28
C LEU A 55 -17.22 2.70 8.24
N GLU A 56 -15.98 2.24 8.17
CA GLU A 56 -15.45 1.17 9.02
C GLU A 56 -14.98 1.68 10.39
N GLY A 57 -15.09 2.98 10.68
CA GLY A 57 -14.71 3.56 11.97
C GLY A 57 -13.20 3.61 12.19
N ILE A 58 -12.40 3.64 11.13
CA ILE A 58 -10.96 3.77 11.20
C ILE A 58 -10.58 5.13 11.78
N THR A 59 -9.66 5.15 12.72
CA THR A 59 -9.14 6.39 13.34
C THR A 59 -7.87 6.88 12.66
N HIS A 60 -6.99 5.94 12.24
CA HIS A 60 -5.69 6.20 11.64
C HIS A 60 -5.62 5.49 10.29
N SER A 61 -5.79 6.24 9.22
CA SER A 61 -5.70 5.77 7.85
C SER A 61 -4.24 5.75 7.41
N LEU A 62 -3.65 4.55 7.36
CA LEU A 62 -2.22 4.36 7.13
C LEU A 62 -1.94 4.11 5.65
N CYS A 63 -1.01 4.85 5.07
CA CYS A 63 -0.63 4.69 3.68
C CYS A 63 0.87 4.93 3.45
N THR A 64 1.34 4.68 2.23
CA THR A 64 2.72 4.97 1.85
C THR A 64 2.91 6.45 1.53
N LEU A 65 4.15 6.93 1.63
CA LEU A 65 4.52 8.33 1.39
C LEU A 65 4.15 8.82 -0.02
N GLU A 66 3.94 7.93 -0.97
CA GLU A 66 3.44 8.25 -2.32
C GLU A 66 2.10 8.99 -2.31
N PHE A 67 1.31 8.86 -1.24
CA PHE A 67 -0.01 9.47 -1.06
C PHE A 67 0.02 10.76 -0.21
N GLU A 68 1.19 11.30 0.12
CA GLU A 68 1.27 12.55 0.90
C GLU A 68 0.58 13.71 0.18
N ASP A 69 0.80 13.84 -1.12
CA ASP A 69 0.16 14.87 -1.95
C ASP A 69 -1.33 14.60 -2.18
N HIS A 70 -1.83 13.41 -1.88
CA HIS A 70 -3.25 13.05 -1.94
C HIS A 70 -4.01 13.41 -0.68
N ARG A 71 -3.34 13.67 0.45
CA ARG A 71 -4.01 14.00 1.73
C ARG A 71 -4.99 15.17 1.62
N PRO A 72 -4.70 16.27 0.92
CA PRO A 72 -5.69 17.34 0.75
C PRO A 72 -6.98 16.89 0.05
N LEU A 73 -6.90 15.95 -0.89
CA LEU A 73 -8.07 15.36 -1.51
C LEU A 73 -8.84 14.45 -0.53
N TYR A 74 -8.13 13.65 0.26
CA TYR A 74 -8.71 12.83 1.32
C TYR A 74 -9.50 13.69 2.32
N GLU A 75 -8.94 14.79 2.78
CA GLU A 75 -9.59 15.74 3.69
C GLU A 75 -10.79 16.42 3.01
N TRP A 76 -10.65 16.85 1.75
CA TRP A 76 -11.72 17.45 0.98
C TRP A 76 -12.94 16.52 0.84
N ILE A 77 -12.72 15.23 0.60
CA ILE A 77 -13.80 14.23 0.52
C ILE A 77 -14.54 14.13 1.87
N LEU A 78 -13.79 14.06 2.99
CA LEU A 78 -14.38 14.04 4.33
C LEU A 78 -15.15 15.32 4.66
N ASP A 79 -14.71 16.47 4.16
CA ASP A 79 -15.37 17.77 4.39
C ASP A 79 -16.68 17.93 3.60
N ASN A 80 -16.80 17.23 2.47
CA ASN A 80 -17.93 17.38 1.56
C ASN A 80 -18.96 16.25 1.64
N LEU A 81 -18.71 15.24 2.47
CA LEU A 81 -19.63 14.12 2.69
C LEU A 81 -19.99 14.02 4.18
N ASP A 82 -21.25 13.76 4.46
CA ASP A 82 -21.71 13.46 5.83
C ASP A 82 -21.39 12.01 6.16
N LEU A 83 -20.20 11.78 6.71
CA LEU A 83 -19.69 10.46 7.05
C LEU A 83 -19.64 10.28 8.58
N PRO A 84 -19.86 9.05 9.07
CA PRO A 84 -20.01 8.78 10.51
C PRO A 84 -18.72 8.96 11.30
N ASN A 85 -17.56 8.94 10.65
CA ASN A 85 -16.26 9.04 11.27
C ASN A 85 -15.31 9.85 10.39
N ARG A 86 -14.33 10.51 11.04
CA ARG A 86 -13.31 11.33 10.37
C ARG A 86 -11.91 10.78 10.63
N PRO A 87 -11.46 9.80 9.86
CA PRO A 87 -10.12 9.25 10.00
C PRO A 87 -9.04 10.28 9.65
N ARG A 88 -7.86 10.08 10.20
CA ARG A 88 -6.68 10.89 9.88
C ARG A 88 -5.71 10.10 9.01
N GLN A 89 -5.40 10.59 7.83
CA GLN A 89 -4.39 9.98 6.96
C GLN A 89 -2.99 10.21 7.53
N ILE A 90 -2.19 9.15 7.57
CA ILE A 90 -0.81 9.16 8.06
C ILE A 90 0.04 8.38 7.07
N GLU A 91 1.06 9.04 6.51
CA GLU A 91 1.96 8.46 5.53
C GLU A 91 3.33 8.15 6.15
N PHE A 92 3.94 7.08 5.65
CA PHE A 92 5.32 6.73 5.98
C PHE A 92 6.04 6.07 4.81
N SER A 93 7.36 6.17 4.85
CA SER A 93 8.19 5.64 3.79
C SER A 93 8.17 4.11 3.77
N ARG A 94 8.29 3.58 2.56
CA ARG A 94 8.41 2.15 2.34
C ARG A 94 9.73 1.62 2.92
N LEU A 95 9.68 0.43 3.52
CA LEU A 95 10.86 -0.30 3.93
C LEU A 95 11.62 -0.80 2.69
N ASN A 96 12.87 -0.41 2.55
CA ASN A 96 13.75 -0.89 1.49
C ASN A 96 14.90 -1.68 2.10
N VAL A 97 15.19 -2.83 1.52
CA VAL A 97 16.25 -3.73 1.98
C VAL A 97 17.35 -3.77 0.94
N ALA A 98 18.59 -3.60 1.38
CA ALA A 98 19.76 -3.70 0.51
C ALA A 98 19.82 -5.09 -0.14
N TYR A 99 20.23 -5.13 -1.40
CA TYR A 99 20.32 -6.35 -2.20
C TYR A 99 19.02 -7.17 -2.30
N GLY A 100 17.88 -6.56 -1.94
CA GLY A 100 16.56 -7.18 -1.99
C GLY A 100 15.66 -6.55 -3.05
N VAL A 101 14.90 -7.38 -3.74
CA VAL A 101 13.83 -6.95 -4.65
C VAL A 101 12.50 -7.09 -3.94
N THR A 102 11.79 -5.97 -3.74
CA THR A 102 10.45 -5.93 -3.11
C THR A 102 9.32 -5.67 -4.12
N SER A 103 9.66 -5.43 -5.38
CA SER A 103 8.67 -5.16 -6.43
C SER A 103 7.97 -6.45 -6.86
N LYS A 104 6.64 -6.53 -6.68
CA LYS A 104 5.80 -7.66 -7.12
C LYS A 104 6.04 -8.03 -8.59
N ARG A 105 6.12 -7.04 -9.47
CA ARG A 105 6.35 -7.23 -10.92
C ARG A 105 7.70 -7.89 -11.21
N LYS A 106 8.76 -7.44 -10.53
CA LYS A 106 10.11 -8.01 -10.71
C LYS A 106 10.19 -9.42 -10.13
N LEU A 107 9.55 -9.67 -8.98
CA LEU A 107 9.49 -11.01 -8.39
C LEU A 107 8.70 -11.99 -9.26
N ALA A 108 7.57 -11.58 -9.82
CA ALA A 108 6.80 -12.39 -10.78
C ALA A 108 7.64 -12.75 -12.01
N ALA A 109 8.36 -11.78 -12.57
CA ALA A 109 9.24 -12.03 -13.73
C ALA A 109 10.36 -13.05 -13.46
N LEU A 110 10.84 -13.17 -12.23
CA LEU A 110 11.81 -14.21 -11.85
C LEU A 110 11.19 -15.61 -11.86
N ILE A 111 9.92 -15.70 -11.45
CA ILE A 111 9.16 -16.97 -11.47
C ILE A 111 8.83 -17.35 -12.92
N ASP A 112 8.32 -16.43 -13.71
CA ASP A 112 7.91 -16.66 -15.10
C ASP A 112 9.10 -17.10 -15.98
N LYS A 113 10.29 -16.58 -15.69
CA LYS A 113 11.53 -16.97 -16.37
C LYS A 113 12.18 -18.24 -15.82
N GLY A 114 11.61 -18.87 -14.81
CA GLY A 114 12.13 -20.11 -14.23
C GLY A 114 13.40 -19.94 -13.38
N PHE A 115 13.80 -18.72 -13.01
CA PHE A 115 14.98 -18.49 -12.16
C PHE A 115 14.76 -18.93 -10.72
N VAL A 116 13.52 -18.98 -10.26
CA VAL A 116 13.11 -19.42 -8.93
C VAL A 116 11.90 -20.34 -9.04
N SER A 117 11.73 -21.24 -8.07
CA SER A 117 10.66 -22.25 -8.08
C SER A 117 9.26 -21.70 -7.78
N GLY A 118 9.15 -20.46 -7.33
CA GLY A 118 7.87 -19.83 -6.98
C GLY A 118 8.00 -18.80 -5.86
N CYS A 119 6.87 -18.28 -5.40
CA CYS A 119 6.84 -17.25 -4.34
C CYS A 119 7.44 -17.72 -3.01
N ALA A 120 7.48 -19.01 -2.75
CA ALA A 120 8.04 -19.61 -1.54
C ALA A 120 9.51 -20.00 -1.67
N ASP A 121 10.16 -19.70 -2.79
CA ASP A 121 11.61 -19.97 -2.96
C ASP A 121 12.39 -19.17 -1.88
N PRO A 122 13.32 -19.79 -1.13
CA PRO A 122 14.04 -19.11 -0.05
C PRO A 122 14.91 -17.93 -0.53
N ARG A 123 15.19 -17.83 -1.82
CA ARG A 123 15.88 -16.67 -2.42
C ARG A 123 14.99 -15.45 -2.59
N MET A 124 13.66 -15.65 -2.50
CA MET A 124 12.69 -14.57 -2.66
C MET A 124 12.52 -13.75 -1.38
N THR A 125 12.31 -12.44 -1.53
CA THR A 125 12.00 -11.51 -0.42
C THR A 125 10.52 -11.51 -0.02
N THR A 126 9.77 -12.53 -0.39
CA THR A 126 8.39 -12.73 0.03
C THR A 126 8.34 -13.25 1.47
N VAL A 127 7.22 -13.04 2.16
CA VAL A 127 7.01 -13.60 3.51
C VAL A 127 7.19 -15.12 3.53
N ALA A 128 6.69 -15.82 2.50
CA ALA A 128 6.84 -17.27 2.36
C ALA A 128 8.33 -17.67 2.15
N GLY A 129 9.08 -16.92 1.33
CA GLY A 129 10.50 -17.17 1.07
C GLY A 129 11.35 -16.94 2.32
N ILE A 130 11.18 -15.83 3.02
CA ILE A 130 11.93 -15.55 4.25
C ILE A 130 11.55 -16.48 5.39
N ARG A 131 10.28 -16.93 5.49
CA ARG A 131 9.87 -17.98 6.42
C ARG A 131 10.65 -19.29 6.18
N ARG A 132 10.84 -19.70 4.93
CA ARG A 132 11.66 -20.87 4.58
C ARG A 132 13.17 -20.69 4.86
N ARG A 133 13.62 -19.46 5.02
CA ARG A 133 14.97 -19.12 5.51
C ARG A 133 15.05 -19.07 7.04
N VAL A 134 14.06 -19.62 7.74
CA VAL A 134 14.01 -19.68 9.21
C VAL A 134 13.86 -18.32 9.92
N TYR A 135 13.38 -17.31 9.20
CA TYR A 135 13.00 -16.06 9.84
C TYR A 135 11.76 -16.30 10.69
N THR A 136 11.85 -15.97 11.96
CA THR A 136 10.77 -16.12 12.91
C THR A 136 9.71 -15.03 12.73
N ALA A 137 8.48 -15.30 13.18
CA ALA A 137 7.41 -14.31 13.12
C ALA A 137 7.74 -13.05 13.93
N GLU A 138 8.51 -13.18 15.01
CA GLU A 138 8.88 -12.06 15.88
C GLU A 138 10.04 -11.22 15.33
N SER A 139 10.95 -11.83 14.56
CA SER A 139 12.09 -11.12 13.99
C SER A 139 11.72 -9.98 13.04
N LEU A 140 10.60 -10.10 12.31
CA LEU A 140 10.14 -9.07 11.38
C LEU A 140 9.56 -7.83 12.09
N PRO A 141 8.64 -7.94 13.07
CA PRO A 141 8.24 -6.82 13.91
C PRO A 141 9.42 -6.16 14.62
N ASN A 142 10.39 -6.93 15.13
CA ASN A 142 11.58 -6.38 15.74
C ASN A 142 12.42 -5.55 14.77
N LEU A 143 12.58 -6.01 13.53
CA LEU A 143 13.24 -5.23 12.50
C LEU A 143 12.53 -3.86 12.27
N VAL A 144 11.20 -3.86 12.24
CA VAL A 144 10.42 -2.62 12.09
C VAL A 144 10.58 -1.72 13.31
N ARG A 145 10.60 -2.27 14.54
CA ARG A 145 10.84 -1.50 15.78
C ARG A 145 12.22 -0.85 15.77
N VAL A 146 13.26 -1.60 15.42
CA VAL A 146 14.64 -1.10 15.34
C VAL A 146 14.81 -0.04 14.24
N SER A 147 14.22 -0.27 13.08
CA SER A 147 14.30 0.69 11.97
C SER A 147 13.46 1.95 12.21
N GLY A 148 12.39 1.83 13.01
CA GLY A 148 11.41 2.88 13.27
C GLY A 148 10.55 3.22 12.06
N VAL A 149 9.34 3.74 12.34
CA VAL A 149 8.42 4.27 11.32
C VAL A 149 8.76 5.74 11.06
N THR A 150 8.99 6.11 9.80
CA THR A 150 9.45 7.45 9.43
C THR A 150 9.01 7.82 8.02
N LYS A 151 8.90 9.11 7.74
CA LYS A 151 8.74 9.64 6.37
C LYS A 151 10.06 9.69 5.59
N LYS A 152 11.21 9.53 6.24
CA LYS A 152 12.50 9.54 5.57
C LYS A 152 12.77 8.19 4.91
N TYR A 153 13.24 8.23 3.67
CA TYR A 153 13.72 7.04 2.97
C TYR A 153 14.85 6.39 3.76
N LYS A 154 14.72 5.09 4.01
CA LYS A 154 15.77 4.27 4.64
C LYS A 154 16.05 3.04 3.82
N LEU A 155 17.31 2.71 3.70
CA LEU A 155 17.79 1.44 3.19
C LEU A 155 18.29 0.61 4.38
N ILE A 156 17.69 -0.54 4.61
CA ILE A 156 18.09 -1.47 5.67
C ILE A 156 19.10 -2.44 5.11
N GLU A 157 20.23 -2.53 5.76
CA GLU A 157 21.26 -3.51 5.40
C GLU A 157 20.84 -4.93 5.78
N VAL A 158 21.33 -5.91 5.01
CA VAL A 158 21.04 -7.32 5.25
C VAL A 158 21.51 -7.75 6.64
N GLY A 159 22.66 -7.26 7.10
CA GLY A 159 23.19 -7.53 8.43
C GLY A 159 22.22 -7.17 9.55
N ALA A 160 21.67 -5.96 9.53
CA ALA A 160 20.69 -5.51 10.53
C ALA A 160 19.45 -6.39 10.57
N ARG A 161 18.98 -6.84 9.41
CA ARG A 161 17.85 -7.78 9.29
C ARG A 161 18.20 -9.15 9.90
N ASP A 162 19.37 -9.67 9.59
CA ASP A 162 19.81 -11.00 10.05
C ASP A 162 20.13 -10.98 11.56
N ASP A 163 20.57 -9.84 12.10
CA ASP A 163 20.77 -9.67 13.54
C ASP A 163 19.46 -9.74 14.34
N CYS A 164 18.38 -9.18 13.82
CA CYS A 164 17.04 -9.32 14.45
C CYS A 164 16.62 -10.80 14.56
N VAL A 165 16.95 -11.62 13.56
CA VAL A 165 16.69 -13.07 13.61
C VAL A 165 17.57 -13.76 14.64
N ARG A 166 18.88 -13.45 14.66
CA ARG A 166 19.81 -14.02 15.65
C ARG A 166 19.39 -13.69 17.07
N CYS A 167 19.02 -12.43 17.35
CA CYS A 167 18.55 -12.02 18.66
C CYS A 167 17.32 -12.81 19.12
N ASP A 168 16.35 -13.03 18.26
CA ASP A 168 15.15 -13.80 18.60
C ASP A 168 15.47 -15.29 18.80
N LEU A 169 16.32 -15.87 17.97
CA LEU A 169 16.72 -17.29 18.09
C LEU A 169 17.57 -17.55 19.35
N HIS A 170 18.42 -16.61 19.75
CA HIS A 170 19.20 -16.74 20.99
C HIS A 170 18.36 -16.58 22.26
N ALA A 171 17.22 -15.88 22.18
CA ALA A 171 16.32 -15.69 23.32
C ALA A 171 15.37 -16.88 23.56
N ARG A 172 15.33 -17.86 22.64
CA ARG A 172 14.52 -19.08 22.74
C ARG A 172 15.28 -20.23 23.38
#